data_0d4e480ce7a3fa7cebf044176b7a6c06
#
_entry.id   0d4e480ce7a3fa7cebf044176b7a6c06
#
_cell.length_a   1.000
_cell.length_b   1.000
_cell.length_c   1.000
_cell.angle_alpha   90.00
_cell.angle_beta   90.00
_cell.angle_gamma   90.00
#
_symmetry.space_group_name_H-M   'P 1'
#
loop_
_entity.id
_entity.type
_entity.pdbx_description
1 polymer ?
#
loop_
_entity_poly.entity_id
_entity_poly.type
_entity_poly.pdbx_seq_one_letter_code
_entity_poly.pdbx_strand_id
1 'polypeptide(L)'
;MKAQNTVARPQATKQSLVAQKPLDDKPVKFDVAGRNVELSVALTQAYFCPKASQAEAYVFNQWCSHVGLDPWRRECYLVKFGSEPATNIVAADVYKKRAERNPRYQGRQSGVIVIDGEGHLVDRVGAFVLDDDTIVGGWCKVYRKDRDYPYVAKVRIEEYNKACREAVME
;
A
#
# COMPACT_ATOMS: atom_id res chain seq x y z
N MET A 1 32.97 -51.03 6.83
CA MET A 1 33.30 -49.93 5.91
C MET A 1 32.09 -49.02 5.85
N LYS A 2 32.14 -47.88 6.54
CA LYS A 2 31.07 -46.86 6.50
C LYS A 2 31.52 -45.75 5.59
N ALA A 3 30.82 -45.54 4.46
CA ALA A 3 31.04 -44.43 3.57
C ALA A 3 30.43 -43.15 4.16
N GLN A 4 31.26 -42.15 4.42
CA GLN A 4 30.85 -40.81 4.80
C GLN A 4 30.50 -40.01 3.54
N ASN A 5 29.23 -39.65 3.37
CA ASN A 5 28.76 -38.82 2.29
C ASN A 5 28.80 -37.36 2.77
N THR A 6 29.88 -36.67 2.38
CA THR A 6 30.07 -35.23 2.68
C THR A 6 29.29 -34.42 1.64
N VAL A 7 28.13 -33.90 2.01
CA VAL A 7 27.37 -32.98 1.18
C VAL A 7 28.04 -31.61 1.23
N ALA A 8 28.62 -31.19 0.10
CA ALA A 8 29.18 -29.85 -0.05
C ALA A 8 28.10 -28.79 0.00
N ARG A 9 28.27 -27.85 0.93
CA ARG A 9 27.41 -26.66 1.10
C ARG A 9 27.65 -25.70 -0.09
N PRO A 10 26.60 -25.21 -0.81
CA PRO A 10 26.82 -24.26 -1.88
C PRO A 10 27.38 -22.94 -1.32
N GLN A 11 28.51 -22.52 -1.88
CA GLN A 11 29.12 -21.22 -1.58
C GLN A 11 28.21 -20.13 -2.12
N ALA A 12 27.81 -19.19 -1.25
CA ALA A 12 27.09 -18.00 -1.62
C ALA A 12 27.92 -17.17 -2.61
N THR A 13 27.48 -17.08 -3.85
CA THR A 13 28.07 -16.25 -4.89
C THR A 13 27.97 -14.79 -4.41
N LYS A 14 29.13 -14.16 -4.18
CA LYS A 14 29.23 -12.72 -3.95
C LYS A 14 28.74 -12.03 -5.21
N GLN A 15 27.49 -11.54 -5.19
CA GLN A 15 27.00 -10.63 -6.23
C GLN A 15 27.91 -9.39 -6.19
N SER A 16 28.65 -9.16 -7.25
CA SER A 16 29.44 -7.96 -7.45
C SER A 16 28.51 -6.75 -7.36
N LEU A 17 28.76 -5.87 -6.40
CA LEU A 17 28.15 -4.55 -6.33
C LEU A 17 28.51 -3.81 -7.63
N VAL A 18 27.60 -3.81 -8.57
CA VAL A 18 27.68 -2.92 -9.73
C VAL A 18 27.72 -1.51 -9.12
N ALA A 19 28.83 -0.80 -9.35
CA ALA A 19 28.97 0.59 -8.93
C ALA A 19 27.78 1.38 -9.48
N GLN A 20 26.85 1.73 -8.60
CA GLN A 20 25.67 2.49 -8.99
C GLN A 20 26.15 3.87 -9.44
N LYS A 21 25.87 4.19 -10.71
CA LYS A 21 26.08 5.54 -11.25
C LYS A 21 25.46 6.54 -10.27
N PRO A 22 26.15 7.66 -9.93
CA PRO A 22 25.55 8.68 -9.07
C PRO A 22 24.18 9.05 -9.62
N LEU A 23 23.15 8.90 -8.79
CA LEU A 23 21.79 9.31 -9.13
C LEU A 23 21.79 10.82 -9.34
N ASP A 24 21.22 11.29 -10.46
CA ASP A 24 21.05 12.69 -10.72
C ASP A 24 20.08 13.25 -9.65
N ASP A 25 20.62 14.03 -8.70
CA ASP A 25 19.85 14.58 -7.57
C ASP A 25 19.06 15.84 -7.96
N LYS A 26 18.83 16.06 -9.25
CA LYS A 26 18.01 17.17 -9.71
C LYS A 26 16.58 17.00 -9.19
N PRO A 27 16.00 18.08 -8.64
CA PRO A 27 14.62 18.06 -8.20
C PRO A 27 13.67 17.72 -9.35
N VAL A 28 12.74 16.80 -9.11
CA VAL A 28 11.65 16.48 -10.03
C VAL A 28 10.56 17.53 -9.85
N LYS A 29 10.22 18.25 -10.93
CA LYS A 29 9.17 19.27 -10.94
C LYS A 29 8.01 18.80 -11.80
N PHE A 30 6.80 18.85 -11.27
CA PHE A 30 5.59 18.44 -11.97
C PHE A 30 4.37 19.17 -11.46
N ASP A 31 3.31 19.18 -12.25
CA ASP A 31 2.03 19.78 -11.86
C ASP A 31 1.03 18.73 -11.38
N VAL A 32 0.36 19.02 -10.27
CA VAL A 32 -0.77 18.22 -9.78
C VAL A 32 -1.96 19.14 -9.53
N ALA A 33 -2.96 19.05 -10.38
CA ALA A 33 -4.19 19.85 -10.30
C ALA A 33 -3.93 21.38 -10.21
N GLY A 34 -3.04 21.90 -11.07
CA GLY A 34 -2.68 23.30 -11.14
C GLY A 34 -1.70 23.78 -10.05
N ARG A 35 -1.03 22.85 -9.37
CA ARG A 35 -0.02 23.16 -8.36
C ARG A 35 1.32 22.56 -8.75
N ASN A 36 2.34 23.39 -8.76
CA ASN A 36 3.71 22.96 -8.95
C ASN A 36 4.22 22.22 -7.71
N VAL A 37 4.60 20.96 -7.88
CA VAL A 37 5.22 20.12 -6.87
C VAL A 37 6.69 19.95 -7.21
N GLU A 38 7.57 20.11 -6.24
CA GLU A 38 8.99 19.91 -6.38
C GLU A 38 9.45 18.89 -5.34
N LEU A 39 10.12 17.83 -5.77
CA LEU A 39 10.65 16.76 -4.93
C LEU A 39 12.12 16.53 -5.26
N SER A 40 12.97 16.53 -4.24
CA SER A 40 14.36 16.05 -4.33
C SER A 40 14.54 14.81 -3.46
N VAL A 41 15.60 14.05 -3.70
CA VAL A 41 15.96 12.91 -2.86
C VAL A 41 16.15 13.34 -1.41
N ALA A 42 16.85 14.46 -1.19
CA ALA A 42 17.07 15.01 0.14
C ALA A 42 15.75 15.38 0.86
N LEU A 43 14.81 16.03 0.16
CA LEU A 43 13.50 16.35 0.74
C LEU A 43 12.71 15.08 1.08
N THR A 44 12.73 14.09 0.22
CA THR A 44 12.02 12.83 0.43
C THR A 44 12.56 12.08 1.64
N GLN A 45 13.88 12.01 1.78
CA GLN A 45 14.50 11.40 2.96
C GLN A 45 14.27 12.23 4.25
N ALA A 46 14.28 13.56 4.16
CA ALA A 46 14.09 14.39 5.34
C ALA A 46 12.66 14.36 5.89
N TYR A 47 11.63 14.37 5.01
CA TYR A 47 10.24 14.62 5.41
C TYR A 47 9.29 13.46 5.19
N PHE A 48 9.54 12.56 4.24
CA PHE A 48 8.58 11.49 3.91
C PHE A 48 9.04 10.12 4.40
N CYS A 49 10.31 9.76 4.19
CA CYS A 49 10.83 8.48 4.65
C CYS A 49 12.33 8.55 4.98
N PRO A 50 12.73 8.89 6.22
CA PRO A 50 14.14 9.01 6.61
C PRO A 50 14.94 7.70 6.46
N LYS A 51 14.28 6.55 6.48
CA LYS A 51 14.91 5.24 6.33
C LYS A 51 15.09 4.80 4.87
N ALA A 52 14.55 5.54 3.91
CA ALA A 52 14.68 5.20 2.50
C ALA A 52 16.11 5.45 2.01
N SER A 53 16.61 4.56 1.16
CA SER A 53 17.85 4.80 0.42
C SER A 53 17.67 5.90 -0.63
N GLN A 54 18.76 6.46 -1.12
CA GLN A 54 18.70 7.46 -2.20
C GLN A 54 17.98 6.94 -3.44
N ALA A 55 18.22 5.67 -3.80
CA ALA A 55 17.57 5.03 -4.94
C ALA A 55 16.06 4.90 -4.74
N GLU A 56 15.60 4.49 -3.54
CA GLU A 56 14.17 4.37 -3.23
C GLU A 56 13.48 5.75 -3.25
N ALA A 57 14.11 6.77 -2.68
CA ALA A 57 13.61 8.14 -2.70
C ALA A 57 13.52 8.70 -4.12
N TYR A 58 14.55 8.44 -4.96
CA TYR A 58 14.54 8.82 -6.36
C TYR A 58 13.40 8.16 -7.13
N VAL A 59 13.24 6.85 -7.00
CA VAL A 59 12.14 6.10 -7.66
C VAL A 59 10.78 6.61 -7.20
N PHE A 60 10.62 6.89 -5.91
CA PHE A 60 9.39 7.49 -5.38
C PHE A 60 9.07 8.84 -6.02
N ASN A 61 10.06 9.74 -6.15
CA ASN A 61 9.87 11.06 -6.75
C ASN A 61 9.45 10.96 -8.22
N GLN A 62 10.11 10.08 -8.99
CA GLN A 62 9.74 9.81 -10.39
C GLN A 62 8.33 9.23 -10.49
N TRP A 63 7.99 8.28 -9.61
CA TRP A 63 6.68 7.68 -9.56
C TRP A 63 5.58 8.71 -9.24
N CYS A 64 5.79 9.60 -8.25
CA CYS A 64 4.85 10.69 -7.93
C CYS A 64 4.57 11.57 -9.14
N SER A 65 5.63 11.96 -9.86
CA SER A 65 5.53 12.75 -11.10
C SER A 65 4.73 12.03 -12.18
N HIS A 66 5.02 10.74 -12.40
CA HIS A 66 4.37 9.94 -13.45
C HIS A 66 2.87 9.70 -13.17
N VAL A 67 2.52 9.43 -11.92
CA VAL A 67 1.13 9.13 -11.51
C VAL A 67 0.33 10.42 -11.24
N GLY A 68 1.00 11.58 -11.10
CA GLY A 68 0.39 12.86 -10.77
C GLY A 68 -0.16 12.87 -9.34
N LEU A 69 0.68 12.53 -8.34
CA LEU A 69 0.31 12.52 -6.92
C LEU A 69 1.20 13.46 -6.12
N ASP A 70 0.60 14.21 -5.21
CA ASP A 70 1.28 15.16 -4.36
C ASP A 70 1.48 14.57 -2.93
N PRO A 71 2.71 14.18 -2.54
CA PRO A 71 2.97 13.66 -1.21
C PRO A 71 2.80 14.71 -0.10
N TRP A 72 2.95 16.00 -0.39
CA TRP A 72 2.69 17.09 0.57
C TRP A 72 1.22 17.15 0.98
N ARG A 73 0.32 16.71 0.10
CA ARG A 73 -1.12 16.59 0.38
C ARG A 73 -1.50 15.24 0.95
N ARG A 74 -0.51 14.41 1.29
CA ARG A 74 -0.73 13.05 1.76
C ARG A 74 -1.51 12.17 0.78
N GLU A 75 -1.33 12.41 -0.52
CA GLU A 75 -1.96 11.60 -1.57
C GLU A 75 -1.20 10.28 -1.78
N CYS A 76 0.07 10.24 -1.41
CA CYS A 76 0.89 9.03 -1.44
C CYS A 76 1.96 9.05 -0.34
N TYR A 77 2.48 7.86 -0.05
CA TYR A 77 3.46 7.63 1.01
C TYR A 77 4.55 6.70 0.51
N LEU A 78 5.80 6.96 0.94
CA LEU A 78 6.91 6.03 0.84
C LEU A 78 7.08 5.37 2.21
N VAL A 79 6.84 4.06 2.30
CA VAL A 79 6.90 3.33 3.57
C VAL A 79 7.97 2.25 3.51
N LYS A 80 8.83 2.20 4.53
CA LYS A 80 9.89 1.20 4.67
C LYS A 80 9.81 0.52 6.02
N PHE A 81 9.65 -0.81 6.01
CA PHE A 81 9.64 -1.65 7.19
C PHE A 81 10.98 -2.40 7.31
N GLY A 82 11.69 -2.20 8.41
CA GLY A 82 12.95 -2.89 8.68
C GLY A 82 13.96 -2.75 7.54
N SER A 83 14.46 -3.90 7.07
CA SER A 83 15.42 -4.02 5.95
C SER A 83 14.76 -4.27 4.58
N GLU A 84 13.43 -4.40 4.54
CA GLU A 84 12.71 -4.64 3.28
C GLU A 84 12.79 -3.41 2.35
N PRO A 85 12.67 -3.60 1.02
CA PRO A 85 12.57 -2.50 0.08
C PRO A 85 11.38 -1.59 0.40
N ALA A 86 11.56 -0.27 0.21
CA ALA A 86 10.49 0.68 0.44
C ALA A 86 9.34 0.48 -0.56
N THR A 87 8.10 0.65 -0.09
CA THR A 87 6.87 0.47 -0.88
C THR A 87 6.15 1.80 -1.05
N ASN A 88 5.69 2.07 -2.28
CA ASN A 88 4.86 3.22 -2.60
C ASN A 88 3.39 2.90 -2.31
N ILE A 89 2.74 3.71 -1.48
CA ILE A 89 1.34 3.54 -1.10
C ILE A 89 0.54 4.75 -1.56
N VAL A 90 -0.60 4.53 -2.23
CA VAL A 90 -1.56 5.57 -2.60
C VAL A 90 -2.61 5.68 -1.52
N ALA A 91 -2.93 6.90 -1.08
CA ALA A 91 -3.99 7.13 -0.11
C ALA A 91 -5.37 6.74 -0.68
N ALA A 92 -6.21 6.12 0.14
CA ALA A 92 -7.56 5.70 -0.27
C ALA A 92 -8.41 6.86 -0.80
N ASP A 93 -8.23 8.07 -0.28
CA ASP A 93 -8.97 9.26 -0.71
C ASP A 93 -8.65 9.70 -2.14
N VAL A 94 -7.46 9.37 -2.67
CA VAL A 94 -7.12 9.60 -4.07
C VAL A 94 -8.04 8.79 -4.99
N TYR A 95 -8.25 7.51 -4.66
CA TYR A 95 -9.15 6.65 -5.43
C TYR A 95 -10.60 7.12 -5.34
N LYS A 96 -11.05 7.58 -4.17
CA LYS A 96 -12.39 8.16 -3.97
C LYS A 96 -12.59 9.39 -4.85
N LYS A 97 -11.67 10.36 -4.78
CA LYS A 97 -11.71 11.59 -5.60
C LYS A 97 -11.67 11.29 -7.10
N ARG A 98 -10.88 10.28 -7.53
CA ARG A 98 -10.84 9.85 -8.94
C ARG A 98 -12.17 9.22 -9.37
N ALA A 99 -12.79 8.40 -8.51
CA ALA A 99 -14.10 7.81 -8.77
C ALA A 99 -15.18 8.89 -8.90
N GLU A 100 -15.21 9.87 -8.00
CA GLU A 100 -16.18 10.98 -7.99
C GLU A 100 -16.12 11.86 -9.26
N ARG A 101 -14.95 11.96 -9.90
CA ARG A 101 -14.79 12.66 -11.18
C ARG A 101 -15.36 11.89 -12.38
N ASN A 102 -15.64 10.60 -12.22
CA ASN A 102 -16.18 9.79 -13.30
C ASN A 102 -17.70 9.98 -13.40
N PRO A 103 -18.25 10.44 -14.56
CA PRO A 103 -19.67 10.70 -14.72
C PRO A 103 -20.56 9.45 -14.60
N ARG A 104 -19.96 8.27 -14.70
CA ARG A 104 -20.65 6.98 -14.52
C ARG A 104 -20.72 6.54 -13.05
N TYR A 105 -19.97 7.19 -12.16
CA TYR A 105 -19.98 6.83 -10.75
C TYR A 105 -21.29 7.27 -10.09
N GLN A 106 -21.94 6.37 -9.37
CA GLN A 106 -23.20 6.63 -8.63
C GLN A 106 -23.03 6.60 -7.12
N GLY A 107 -21.83 6.31 -6.65
CA GLY A 107 -21.55 6.22 -5.24
C GLY A 107 -21.03 4.85 -4.81
N ARG A 108 -20.81 4.74 -3.52
CA ARG A 108 -20.33 3.51 -2.87
C ARG A 108 -21.02 3.31 -1.54
N GLN A 109 -21.11 2.05 -1.14
CA GLN A 109 -21.51 1.64 0.19
C GLN A 109 -20.40 0.73 0.74
N SER A 110 -20.04 0.89 2.00
CA SER A 110 -19.01 0.07 2.64
C SER A 110 -19.38 -0.22 4.07
N GLY A 111 -18.79 -1.26 4.62
CA GLY A 111 -19.01 -1.65 5.99
C GLY A 111 -18.06 -2.71 6.48
N VAL A 112 -18.34 -3.22 7.66
CA VAL A 112 -17.60 -4.30 8.30
C VAL A 112 -18.34 -5.62 8.17
N ILE A 113 -17.59 -6.72 8.16
CA ILE A 113 -18.10 -8.08 8.27
C ILE A 113 -17.82 -8.53 9.68
N VAL A 114 -18.85 -8.95 10.39
CA VAL A 114 -18.75 -9.39 11.79
C VAL A 114 -19.27 -10.81 11.95
N ILE A 115 -18.79 -11.48 12.98
CA ILE A 115 -19.48 -12.63 13.60
C ILE A 115 -20.25 -12.07 14.76
N ASP A 116 -21.59 -12.22 14.74
CA ASP A 116 -22.46 -11.75 15.81
C ASP A 116 -22.40 -12.65 17.06
N GLY A 117 -23.10 -12.25 18.13
CA GLY A 117 -23.15 -13.00 19.38
C GLY A 117 -23.76 -14.44 19.26
N GLU A 118 -24.45 -14.73 18.15
CA GLU A 118 -25.04 -16.04 17.84
C GLU A 118 -24.10 -16.87 16.91
N GLY A 119 -22.97 -16.32 16.48
CA GLY A 119 -21.98 -16.97 15.60
C GLY A 119 -22.28 -16.85 14.11
N HIS A 120 -23.21 -15.99 13.69
CA HIS A 120 -23.54 -15.79 12.29
C HIS A 120 -22.65 -14.71 11.66
N LEU A 121 -22.29 -14.93 10.38
CA LEU A 121 -21.55 -13.94 9.58
C LEU A 121 -22.50 -12.89 9.03
N VAL A 122 -22.33 -11.63 9.44
CA VAL A 122 -23.22 -10.51 9.10
C VAL A 122 -22.45 -9.34 8.46
N ASP A 123 -22.98 -8.80 7.36
CA ASP A 123 -22.48 -7.57 6.73
C ASP A 123 -23.16 -6.35 7.40
N ARG A 124 -22.42 -5.59 8.20
CA ARG A 124 -22.90 -4.34 8.78
C ARG A 124 -22.50 -3.14 7.94
N VAL A 125 -23.41 -2.18 7.78
CA VAL A 125 -23.14 -0.94 7.04
C VAL A 125 -22.35 0.03 7.91
N GLY A 126 -21.30 0.64 7.36
CA GLY A 126 -20.42 1.54 8.11
C GLY A 126 -19.46 0.79 9.04
N ALA A 127 -19.02 1.49 10.08
CA ALA A 127 -18.08 0.95 11.07
C ALA A 127 -18.73 0.69 12.43
N PHE A 128 -20.06 0.76 12.50
CA PHE A 128 -20.78 0.51 13.75
C PHE A 128 -20.87 -1.00 14.02
N VAL A 129 -20.43 -1.40 15.21
CA VAL A 129 -20.46 -2.78 15.70
C VAL A 129 -21.12 -2.82 17.08
N LEU A 130 -21.74 -3.93 17.41
CA LEU A 130 -22.30 -4.19 18.74
C LEU A 130 -21.21 -4.78 19.66
N ASP A 131 -21.44 -4.77 20.97
CA ASP A 131 -20.46 -5.26 21.96
C ASP A 131 -20.14 -6.76 21.78
N ASP A 132 -21.12 -7.53 21.29
CA ASP A 132 -20.97 -8.98 21.04
C ASP A 132 -20.46 -9.31 19.62
N ASP A 133 -20.25 -8.30 18.77
CA ASP A 133 -19.74 -8.50 17.40
C ASP A 133 -18.22 -8.65 17.38
N THR A 134 -17.74 -9.66 16.67
CA THR A 134 -16.31 -9.81 16.36
C THR A 134 -16.06 -9.42 14.91
N ILE A 135 -15.26 -8.37 14.66
CA ILE A 135 -14.92 -7.92 13.30
C ILE A 135 -13.96 -8.92 12.65
N VAL A 136 -14.36 -9.50 11.51
CA VAL A 136 -13.56 -10.47 10.75
C VAL A 136 -13.16 -9.97 9.36
N GLY A 137 -13.76 -8.88 8.89
CA GLY A 137 -13.49 -8.36 7.55
C GLY A 137 -14.13 -7.02 7.26
N GLY A 138 -14.01 -6.63 6.01
CA GLY A 138 -14.67 -5.45 5.46
C GLY A 138 -15.25 -5.71 4.08
N TRP A 139 -16.23 -4.92 3.69
CA TRP A 139 -16.84 -5.00 2.38
C TRP A 139 -17.06 -3.61 1.78
N CYS A 140 -17.08 -3.57 0.45
CA CYS A 140 -17.41 -2.36 -0.30
C CYS A 140 -18.20 -2.73 -1.55
N LYS A 141 -19.26 -1.94 -1.84
CA LYS A 141 -20.03 -1.98 -3.07
C LYS A 141 -19.86 -0.65 -3.80
N VAL A 142 -19.55 -0.70 -5.10
CA VAL A 142 -19.42 0.49 -5.94
C VAL A 142 -20.48 0.42 -7.04
N TYR A 143 -21.26 1.48 -7.14
CA TYR A 143 -22.37 1.60 -8.09
C TYR A 143 -21.96 2.45 -9.29
N ARG A 144 -22.39 2.02 -10.48
CA ARG A 144 -22.15 2.71 -11.74
C ARG A 144 -23.44 2.75 -12.59
N LYS A 145 -23.65 3.88 -13.27
CA LYS A 145 -24.83 4.10 -14.12
C LYS A 145 -24.92 3.16 -15.33
N ASP A 146 -23.78 2.63 -15.77
CA ASP A 146 -23.67 1.75 -16.95
C ASP A 146 -23.67 0.25 -16.60
N ARG A 147 -24.06 -0.11 -15.36
CA ARG A 147 -24.13 -1.50 -14.89
C ARG A 147 -25.34 -1.72 -14.00
N ASP A 148 -26.03 -2.82 -14.19
CA ASP A 148 -27.20 -3.21 -13.40
C ASP A 148 -26.81 -3.70 -12.00
N TYR A 149 -25.61 -4.28 -11.86
CA TYR A 149 -25.10 -4.80 -10.59
C TYR A 149 -23.89 -4.03 -10.11
N PRO A 150 -23.80 -3.76 -8.79
CA PRO A 150 -22.62 -3.12 -8.22
C PRO A 150 -21.40 -4.05 -8.28
N TYR A 151 -20.22 -3.45 -8.38
CA TYR A 151 -18.99 -4.17 -8.09
C TYR A 151 -18.87 -4.36 -6.57
N VAL A 152 -18.68 -5.61 -6.13
CA VAL A 152 -18.58 -5.95 -4.69
C VAL A 152 -17.20 -6.52 -4.40
N ALA A 153 -16.54 -5.97 -3.38
CA ALA A 153 -15.31 -6.50 -2.81
C ALA A 153 -15.54 -6.83 -1.33
N LYS A 154 -15.08 -8.00 -0.90
CA LYS A 154 -15.01 -8.41 0.50
C LYS A 154 -13.60 -8.85 0.80
N VAL A 155 -13.08 -8.45 1.96
CA VAL A 155 -11.71 -8.74 2.39
C VAL A 155 -11.72 -9.22 3.84
N ARG A 156 -10.85 -10.18 4.18
CA ARG A 156 -10.64 -10.62 5.55
C ARG A 156 -9.52 -9.78 6.18
N ILE A 157 -9.64 -9.46 7.46
CA ILE A 157 -8.61 -8.71 8.19
C ILE A 157 -7.27 -9.44 8.14
N GLU A 158 -7.28 -10.76 8.30
CA GLU A 158 -6.07 -11.60 8.30
C GLU A 158 -5.25 -11.50 7.00
N GLU A 159 -5.88 -11.21 5.86
CA GLU A 159 -5.19 -11.09 4.57
C GLU A 159 -4.35 -9.81 4.49
N TYR A 160 -4.76 -8.75 5.20
CA TYR A 160 -4.17 -7.42 5.10
C TYR A 160 -3.35 -7.01 6.33
N ASN A 161 -3.52 -7.68 7.46
CA ASN A 161 -2.81 -7.35 8.68
C ASN A 161 -1.60 -8.26 8.88
N LYS A 162 -0.48 -7.95 8.22
CA LYS A 162 0.79 -8.66 8.40
C LYS A 162 1.29 -8.62 9.84
N ALA A 163 1.05 -7.53 10.56
CA ALA A 163 1.44 -7.40 11.96
C ALA A 163 0.70 -8.37 12.89
N CYS A 164 -0.57 -8.73 12.58
CA CYS A 164 -1.29 -9.74 13.32
C CYS A 164 -0.79 -11.17 13.05
N ARG A 165 -0.21 -11.44 11.87
CA ARG A 165 0.36 -12.75 11.56
C ARG A 165 1.64 -13.06 12.36
N GLU A 166 2.45 -12.05 12.61
CA GLU A 166 3.70 -12.19 13.37
C GLU A 166 3.41 -12.38 14.87
N ALA A 167 2.38 -11.71 15.41
CA ALA A 167 2.00 -11.82 16.83
C ALA A 167 1.28 -13.12 17.22
N VAL A 168 0.80 -13.91 16.25
CA VAL A 168 0.11 -15.20 16.51
C VAL A 168 1.08 -16.38 16.39
N MET A 169 2.33 -16.16 15.94
CA MET A 169 3.35 -17.20 15.77
C MET A 169 4.44 -17.18 16.87
N GLU A 170 4.33 -16.32 17.87
CA GLU A 170 5.09 -16.35 19.13
C GLU A 170 4.24 -16.95 20.28
#